data_59f4c31018245a669dc28d86d9afacec
#
_entry.id   59f4c31018245a669dc28d86d9afacec
#
_cell.length_a   1.000
_cell.length_b   1.000
_cell.length_c   1.000
_cell.angle_alpha   90.00
_cell.angle_beta   90.00
_cell.angle_gamma   90.00
#
_symmetry.space_group_name_H-M   'P 1'
#
loop_
_entity.id
_entity.type
_entity.pdbx_description
1 polymer ?
#
loop_
_entity_poly.entity_id
_entity_poly.type
_entity_poly.pdbx_seq_one_letter_code
_entity_poly.pdbx_strand_id
1 'polypeptide(L)'
;YRGEAMQITTYLEHAARHELSANVIDLCPVGALTNRPYAFEARPWELKKTLSIDVSDALGANIRLDSRGREVLRILPRVNDDVNEEWLSDKARFMVDGLTKRRLDKPWLRRDGKLEAASWEEAFAAVARINPGSSVAVVAGDMLDCETMFAGKKLANALGSSLLEGRQTGLAYDCTNLAAVNFNTGLAGIETADVLLIVGSHVRWEAAVLNPRLRKAAKNGAKVFVVGPEWETTYPATFLGDDLAVLNKLPKDVTEALKAAQRPALIAGGAALR
;
A
#
# COMPACT_ATOMS: atom_id res chain seq x y z
N TYR A 1 -7.31 -17.74 35.14
CA TYR A 1 -7.27 -19.09 34.60
C TYR A 1 -5.82 -19.54 34.51
N ARG A 2 -5.56 -20.86 34.75
CA ARG A 2 -4.25 -21.52 34.71
C ARG A 2 -4.37 -22.87 34.03
N GLY A 3 -3.27 -23.36 33.46
CA GLY A 3 -3.17 -24.69 32.85
C GLY A 3 -3.93 -24.85 31.57
N GLU A 4 -4.49 -26.03 31.34
CA GLU A 4 -5.14 -26.43 30.09
C GLU A 4 -6.39 -25.61 29.72
N ALA A 5 -7.02 -24.94 30.70
CA ALA A 5 -8.20 -24.11 30.50
C ALA A 5 -7.84 -22.66 30.04
N MET A 6 -6.56 -22.36 29.87
CA MET A 6 -6.12 -21.03 29.43
C MET A 6 -6.25 -20.88 27.93
N GLN A 7 -6.91 -19.80 27.48
CA GLN A 7 -7.10 -19.47 26.08
C GLN A 7 -6.58 -18.07 25.78
N ILE A 8 -5.95 -17.90 24.62
CA ILE A 8 -5.64 -16.59 24.05
C ILE A 8 -6.77 -16.25 23.08
N THR A 9 -7.61 -15.31 23.48
CA THR A 9 -8.77 -14.91 22.71
C THR A 9 -9.03 -13.42 22.83
N THR A 10 -9.91 -12.89 22.00
CA THR A 10 -10.38 -11.51 22.10
C THR A 10 -11.46 -11.41 23.19
N TYR A 11 -11.57 -10.22 23.81
CA TYR A 11 -12.62 -9.95 24.78
C TYR A 11 -14.01 -10.06 24.12
N LEU A 12 -14.95 -10.73 24.78
CA LEU A 12 -16.31 -10.96 24.29
C LEU A 12 -16.39 -11.58 22.89
N GLU A 13 -15.44 -12.45 22.53
CA GLU A 13 -15.41 -13.14 21.23
C GLU A 13 -15.41 -12.20 20.01
N HIS A 14 -15.08 -10.91 20.18
CA HIS A 14 -14.91 -10.00 19.08
C HIS A 14 -13.70 -10.35 18.22
N ALA A 15 -13.88 -10.34 16.91
CA ALA A 15 -12.77 -10.54 15.98
C ALA A 15 -11.71 -9.41 16.13
N ALA A 16 -10.44 -9.77 16.04
CA ALA A 16 -9.37 -8.78 15.91
C ALA A 16 -9.46 -8.12 14.53
N ARG A 17 -9.97 -6.89 14.47
CA ARG A 17 -10.26 -6.17 13.22
C ARG A 17 -9.26 -5.06 12.91
N HIS A 18 -8.09 -5.10 13.51
CA HIS A 18 -7.06 -4.11 13.24
C HIS A 18 -6.24 -4.53 12.02
N GLU A 19 -5.89 -3.58 11.16
CA GLU A 19 -5.14 -3.78 9.91
C GLU A 19 -3.73 -4.34 10.07
N LEU A 20 -3.26 -4.46 11.31
CA LEU A 20 -1.98 -5.05 11.69
C LEU A 20 -2.13 -6.27 12.62
N SER A 21 -3.35 -6.80 12.76
CA SER A 21 -3.66 -7.89 13.71
C SER A 21 -2.80 -9.13 13.52
N ALA A 22 -2.53 -9.49 12.28
CA ALA A 22 -1.80 -10.71 11.97
C ALA A 22 -0.31 -10.66 12.36
N ASN A 23 0.24 -9.50 12.73
CA ASN A 23 1.60 -9.44 13.28
C ASN A 23 1.73 -10.16 14.62
N VAL A 24 0.62 -10.38 15.33
CA VAL A 24 0.59 -11.20 16.55
C VAL A 24 1.07 -12.64 16.29
N ILE A 25 0.87 -13.13 15.07
CA ILE A 25 1.34 -14.47 14.64
C ILE A 25 2.87 -14.53 14.67
N ASP A 26 3.54 -13.49 14.18
CA ASP A 26 5.00 -13.43 14.12
C ASP A 26 5.62 -13.21 15.51
N LEU A 27 4.88 -12.52 16.39
CA LEU A 27 5.30 -12.28 17.78
C LEU A 27 5.14 -13.51 18.67
N CYS A 28 4.32 -14.48 18.28
CA CYS A 28 4.09 -15.68 19.08
C CYS A 28 5.25 -16.68 18.94
N PRO A 29 6.11 -16.88 19.98
CA PRO A 29 7.33 -17.68 19.86
C PRO A 29 7.06 -19.19 19.82
N VAL A 30 5.86 -19.63 20.19
CA VAL A 30 5.53 -21.05 20.39
C VAL A 30 4.56 -21.62 19.36
N GLY A 31 4.14 -20.85 18.38
CA GLY A 31 3.20 -21.30 17.35
C GLY A 31 1.77 -21.57 17.85
N ALA A 32 1.38 -20.99 18.98
CA ALA A 32 0.02 -21.03 19.49
C ALA A 32 -0.93 -20.20 18.60
N LEU A 33 -0.41 -19.10 18.04
CA LEU A 33 -1.11 -18.29 17.06
C LEU A 33 -0.54 -18.60 15.68
N THR A 34 -1.39 -18.95 14.74
CA THR A 34 -0.99 -19.40 13.41
C THR A 34 -1.71 -18.60 12.32
N ASN A 35 -1.07 -18.49 11.18
CA ASN A 35 -1.70 -17.97 9.96
C ASN A 35 -2.61 -19.06 9.37
N ARG A 36 -3.92 -18.90 9.50
CA ARG A 36 -4.89 -19.91 9.08
C ARG A 36 -4.74 -20.36 7.61
N PRO A 37 -4.52 -19.46 6.63
CA PRO A 37 -4.29 -19.88 5.25
C PRO A 37 -3.02 -20.72 5.02
N TYR A 38 -2.03 -20.59 5.91
CA TYR A 38 -0.75 -21.30 5.78
C TYR A 38 -0.63 -22.48 6.76
N ALA A 39 -1.49 -22.57 7.78
CA ALA A 39 -1.40 -23.58 8.79
C ALA A 39 -1.43 -24.99 8.17
N PHE A 40 -0.44 -25.82 8.50
CA PHE A 40 -0.27 -27.20 8.03
C PHE A 40 0.04 -27.38 6.54
N GLU A 41 0.30 -26.30 5.78
CA GLU A 41 0.60 -26.39 4.34
C GLU A 41 2.03 -26.83 4.03
N ALA A 42 3.02 -26.31 4.78
CA ALA A 42 4.42 -26.62 4.58
C ALA A 42 5.27 -26.37 5.82
N ARG A 43 6.46 -26.99 5.86
CA ARG A 43 7.47 -26.70 6.87
C ARG A 43 8.41 -25.58 6.40
N PRO A 44 8.95 -24.73 7.32
CA PRO A 44 9.81 -23.59 6.94
C PRO A 44 11.05 -23.95 6.12
N TRP A 45 11.58 -25.17 6.29
CA TRP A 45 12.77 -25.64 5.55
C TRP A 45 12.46 -26.12 4.13
N GLU A 46 11.19 -26.37 3.80
CA GLU A 46 10.75 -26.74 2.46
C GLU A 46 10.59 -25.52 1.54
N LEU A 47 10.65 -24.32 2.11
CA LEU A 47 10.31 -23.10 1.43
C LEU A 47 11.55 -22.38 0.89
N LYS A 48 11.45 -21.96 -0.37
CA LYS A 48 12.38 -20.98 -0.95
C LYS A 48 11.97 -19.58 -0.47
N LYS A 49 12.93 -18.86 0.09
CA LYS A 49 12.76 -17.50 0.60
C LYS A 49 13.24 -16.50 -0.45
N THR A 50 12.37 -15.60 -0.88
CA THR A 50 12.68 -14.53 -1.84
C THR A 50 12.37 -13.18 -1.21
N LEU A 51 13.34 -12.28 -1.20
CA LEU A 51 13.16 -10.92 -0.70
C LEU A 51 12.43 -10.09 -1.74
N SER A 52 11.49 -9.26 -1.30
CA SER A 52 10.68 -8.41 -2.16
C SER A 52 10.22 -7.16 -1.41
N ILE A 53 9.35 -6.40 -2.05
CA ILE A 53 8.72 -5.19 -1.53
C ILE A 53 7.21 -5.33 -1.71
N ASP A 54 6.43 -4.87 -0.74
CA ASP A 54 4.98 -4.75 -0.86
C ASP A 54 4.64 -3.59 -1.79
N VAL A 55 3.91 -3.90 -2.86
CA VAL A 55 3.44 -2.91 -3.85
C VAL A 55 1.96 -2.56 -3.66
N SER A 56 1.32 -3.07 -2.62
CA SER A 56 -0.12 -2.86 -2.38
C SER A 56 -0.44 -1.52 -1.74
N ASP A 57 0.56 -0.80 -1.27
CA ASP A 57 0.46 0.58 -0.77
C ASP A 57 1.72 1.40 -1.11
N ALA A 58 1.68 2.69 -0.79
CA ALA A 58 2.76 3.63 -1.13
C ALA A 58 4.00 3.53 -0.23
N LEU A 59 3.98 2.74 0.85
CA LEU A 59 5.09 2.64 1.80
C LEU A 59 6.22 1.76 1.31
N GLY A 60 5.90 0.77 0.48
CA GLY A 60 6.90 -0.17 -0.01
C GLY A 60 7.47 -1.03 1.13
N ALA A 61 6.63 -1.53 2.03
CA ALA A 61 7.06 -2.36 3.14
C ALA A 61 7.93 -3.53 2.66
N ASN A 62 9.03 -3.77 3.37
CA ASN A 62 9.97 -4.82 3.01
C ASN A 62 9.40 -6.18 3.41
N ILE A 63 9.34 -7.10 2.48
CA ILE A 63 8.72 -8.41 2.64
C ILE A 63 9.63 -9.55 2.23
N ARG A 64 9.27 -10.73 2.68
CA ARG A 64 9.82 -12.01 2.26
C ARG A 64 8.71 -12.90 1.76
N LEU A 65 8.83 -13.36 0.53
CA LEU A 65 7.96 -14.32 -0.08
C LEU A 65 8.49 -15.73 0.19
N ASP A 66 7.69 -16.57 0.81
CA ASP A 66 8.00 -17.97 1.06
C ASP A 66 7.22 -18.83 0.07
N SER A 67 7.92 -19.52 -0.84
CA SER A 67 7.32 -20.30 -1.92
C SER A 67 7.75 -21.75 -1.92
N ARG A 68 6.89 -22.64 -2.40
CA ARG A 68 7.18 -24.05 -2.70
C ARG A 68 6.92 -24.30 -4.20
N GLY A 69 7.97 -24.63 -4.94
CA GLY A 69 7.88 -24.69 -6.39
C GLY A 69 7.50 -23.34 -7.00
N ARG A 70 6.38 -23.26 -7.66
CA ARG A 70 5.86 -22.06 -8.33
C ARG A 70 4.80 -21.31 -7.51
N GLU A 71 4.43 -21.82 -6.36
CA GLU A 71 3.37 -21.27 -5.52
C GLU A 71 3.96 -20.50 -4.34
N VAL A 72 3.49 -19.26 -4.15
CA VAL A 72 3.76 -18.47 -2.94
C VAL A 72 2.77 -18.88 -1.88
N LEU A 73 3.25 -19.38 -0.75
CA LEU A 73 2.42 -19.90 0.34
C LEU A 73 2.17 -18.89 1.45
N ARG A 74 3.12 -17.98 1.67
CA ARG A 74 2.94 -16.91 2.66
C ARG A 74 3.84 -15.71 2.37
N ILE A 75 3.44 -14.57 2.92
CA ILE A 75 4.22 -13.33 2.96
C ILE A 75 4.52 -12.99 4.41
N LEU A 76 5.77 -12.68 4.69
CA LEU A 76 6.25 -12.29 6.02
C LEU A 76 6.96 -10.92 5.95
N PRO A 77 6.96 -10.13 7.02
CA PRO A 77 7.75 -8.93 7.07
C PRO A 77 9.24 -9.24 7.02
N ARG A 78 10.01 -8.35 6.45
CA ARG A 78 11.46 -8.29 6.59
C ARG A 78 11.81 -6.99 7.29
N VAL A 79 12.59 -7.10 8.36
CA VAL A 79 12.98 -5.95 9.17
C VAL A 79 13.66 -4.87 8.32
N ASN A 80 13.13 -3.66 8.41
CA ASN A 80 13.74 -2.45 7.88
C ASN A 80 13.30 -1.25 8.73
N ASP A 81 14.19 -0.77 9.59
CA ASP A 81 13.90 0.29 10.55
C ASP A 81 13.52 1.62 9.89
N ASP A 82 14.01 1.87 8.67
CA ASP A 82 13.70 3.08 7.93
C ASP A 82 12.31 3.06 7.26
N VAL A 83 11.73 1.87 7.03
CA VAL A 83 10.47 1.70 6.30
C VAL A 83 9.38 1.13 7.18
N ASN A 84 9.37 -0.17 7.39
CA ASN A 84 8.27 -0.90 8.05
C ASN A 84 8.64 -1.45 9.43
N GLU A 85 9.86 -1.21 9.91
CA GLU A 85 10.35 -1.86 11.12
C GLU A 85 10.16 -3.39 11.01
N GLU A 86 9.43 -3.99 11.94
CA GLU A 86 9.11 -5.42 11.97
C GLU A 86 7.67 -5.71 11.48
N TRP A 87 6.93 -4.69 11.04
CA TRP A 87 5.50 -4.79 10.81
C TRP A 87 5.14 -5.03 9.35
N LEU A 88 4.00 -5.69 9.15
CA LEU A 88 3.39 -5.88 7.85
C LEU A 88 1.87 -5.70 7.97
N SER A 89 1.25 -5.05 6.98
CA SER A 89 -0.20 -4.95 6.92
C SER A 89 -0.85 -6.31 6.65
N ASP A 90 -2.04 -6.52 7.20
CA ASP A 90 -2.82 -7.73 6.94
C ASP A 90 -3.17 -7.84 5.46
N LYS A 91 -3.41 -6.69 4.79
CA LYS A 91 -3.61 -6.61 3.35
C LYS A 91 -2.45 -7.26 2.57
N ALA A 92 -1.21 -6.84 2.84
CA ALA A 92 -0.03 -7.39 2.20
C ALA A 92 0.19 -8.87 2.56
N ARG A 93 -0.02 -9.21 3.83
CA ARG A 93 0.19 -10.59 4.33
C ARG A 93 -0.72 -11.61 3.64
N PHE A 94 -1.97 -11.24 3.38
CA PHE A 94 -3.00 -12.16 2.87
C PHE A 94 -3.27 -12.02 1.37
N MET A 95 -2.50 -11.22 0.64
CA MET A 95 -2.68 -11.06 -0.81
C MET A 95 -2.25 -12.27 -1.65
N VAL A 96 -1.65 -13.30 -1.05
CA VAL A 96 -1.09 -14.46 -1.76
C VAL A 96 -2.08 -15.19 -2.65
N ASP A 97 -3.32 -15.32 -2.23
CA ASP A 97 -4.35 -16.02 -2.98
C ASP A 97 -4.76 -15.27 -4.28
N GLY A 98 -4.56 -13.96 -4.32
CA GLY A 98 -4.74 -13.15 -5.52
C GLY A 98 -3.71 -13.46 -6.62
N LEU A 99 -2.58 -14.10 -6.29
CA LEU A 99 -1.55 -14.47 -7.26
C LEU A 99 -1.95 -15.68 -8.14
N THR A 100 -2.85 -16.53 -7.67
CA THR A 100 -3.20 -17.79 -8.33
C THR A 100 -4.65 -17.82 -8.82
N LYS A 101 -5.54 -17.05 -8.22
CA LYS A 101 -6.97 -17.09 -8.52
C LYS A 101 -7.35 -16.13 -9.64
N ARG A 102 -8.02 -16.66 -10.67
CA ARG A 102 -8.56 -15.88 -11.80
C ARG A 102 -7.53 -15.00 -12.51
N ARG A 103 -6.29 -15.50 -12.64
CA ARG A 103 -5.22 -14.83 -13.37
C ARG A 103 -5.27 -15.20 -14.85
N LEU A 104 -5.06 -14.22 -15.72
CA LEU A 104 -4.81 -14.47 -17.13
C LEU A 104 -3.36 -14.91 -17.28
N ASP A 105 -3.16 -16.14 -17.74
CA ASP A 105 -1.84 -16.77 -17.90
C ASP A 105 -1.37 -16.82 -19.36
N LYS A 106 -2.25 -16.44 -20.29
CA LYS A 106 -2.00 -16.46 -21.74
C LYS A 106 -2.89 -15.43 -22.45
N PRO A 107 -2.54 -15.05 -23.70
CA PRO A 107 -3.40 -14.22 -24.53
C PRO A 107 -4.71 -14.91 -24.90
N TRP A 108 -5.73 -14.12 -25.15
CA TRP A 108 -7.03 -14.55 -25.62
C TRP A 108 -7.46 -13.68 -26.79
N LEU A 109 -7.86 -14.30 -27.88
CA LEU A 109 -8.37 -13.62 -29.06
C LEU A 109 -9.84 -13.93 -29.25
N ARG A 110 -10.60 -12.96 -29.74
CA ARG A 110 -12.00 -13.16 -30.11
C ARG A 110 -12.06 -13.69 -31.54
N ARG A 111 -12.56 -14.92 -31.71
CA ARG A 111 -12.82 -15.58 -33.01
C ARG A 111 -14.30 -15.95 -32.99
N ASP A 112 -15.01 -15.57 -34.04
CA ASP A 112 -16.45 -15.86 -34.20
C ASP A 112 -17.30 -15.54 -32.96
N GLY A 113 -17.01 -14.42 -32.34
CA GLY A 113 -17.71 -13.94 -31.14
C GLY A 113 -17.27 -14.58 -29.81
N LYS A 114 -16.45 -15.64 -29.82
CA LYS A 114 -15.95 -16.33 -28.62
C LYS A 114 -14.50 -15.99 -28.34
N LEU A 115 -14.15 -15.92 -27.03
CA LEU A 115 -12.76 -15.78 -26.62
C LEU A 115 -12.09 -17.16 -26.62
N GLU A 116 -10.99 -17.26 -27.35
CA GLU A 116 -10.18 -18.46 -27.46
C GLU A 116 -8.74 -18.19 -27.05
N ALA A 117 -8.10 -19.14 -26.41
CA ALA A 117 -6.70 -19.05 -26.04
C ALA A 117 -5.81 -18.95 -27.30
N ALA A 118 -4.83 -18.08 -27.26
CA ALA A 118 -3.93 -17.81 -28.38
C ALA A 118 -2.47 -17.80 -27.92
N SER A 119 -1.55 -17.95 -28.86
CA SER A 119 -0.13 -17.69 -28.62
C SER A 119 0.17 -16.20 -28.58
N TRP A 120 1.31 -15.83 -28.02
CA TRP A 120 1.79 -14.44 -28.05
C TRP A 120 2.02 -13.94 -29.47
N GLU A 121 2.49 -14.78 -30.37
CA GLU A 121 2.70 -14.46 -31.79
C GLU A 121 1.38 -14.11 -32.47
N GLU A 122 0.34 -14.92 -32.26
CA GLU A 122 -1.00 -14.66 -32.79
C GLU A 122 -1.57 -13.34 -32.22
N ALA A 123 -1.37 -13.09 -30.93
CA ALA A 123 -1.83 -11.86 -30.27
C ALA A 123 -1.14 -10.62 -30.87
N PHE A 124 0.18 -10.65 -31.01
CA PHE A 124 0.94 -9.56 -31.62
C PHE A 124 0.58 -9.35 -33.09
N ALA A 125 0.38 -10.43 -33.85
CA ALA A 125 -0.07 -10.34 -35.24
C ALA A 125 -1.48 -9.73 -35.35
N ALA A 126 -2.38 -10.02 -34.40
CA ALA A 126 -3.70 -9.41 -34.33
C ALA A 126 -3.63 -7.91 -34.04
N VAL A 127 -2.80 -7.50 -33.07
CA VAL A 127 -2.58 -6.07 -32.76
C VAL A 127 -1.95 -5.33 -33.94
N ALA A 128 -0.97 -5.93 -34.61
CA ALA A 128 -0.32 -5.34 -35.78
C ALA A 128 -1.29 -5.10 -36.94
N ARG A 129 -2.27 -5.99 -37.14
CA ARG A 129 -3.30 -5.83 -38.18
C ARG A 129 -4.23 -4.64 -37.92
N ILE A 130 -4.47 -4.26 -36.66
CA ILE A 130 -5.28 -3.09 -36.31
C ILE A 130 -4.55 -1.82 -36.75
N ASN A 131 -3.22 -1.83 -36.76
CA ASN A 131 -2.34 -0.70 -37.12
C ASN A 131 -2.79 0.62 -36.48
N PRO A 132 -2.86 0.71 -35.15
CA PRO A 132 -3.50 1.83 -34.47
C PRO A 132 -2.70 3.15 -34.58
N GLY A 133 -1.39 3.09 -34.92
CA GLY A 133 -0.50 4.25 -35.05
C GLY A 133 -0.59 5.17 -33.81
N SER A 134 -0.71 6.47 -34.06
CA SER A 134 -0.82 7.48 -33.00
C SER A 134 -2.11 7.43 -32.17
N SER A 135 -3.09 6.60 -32.57
CA SER A 135 -4.34 6.43 -31.81
C SER A 135 -4.21 5.49 -30.61
N VAL A 136 -3.04 4.88 -30.40
CA VAL A 136 -2.79 4.07 -29.22
C VAL A 136 -2.77 4.92 -27.96
N ALA A 137 -3.54 4.54 -26.96
CA ALA A 137 -3.42 5.06 -25.61
C ALA A 137 -2.70 4.02 -24.72
N VAL A 138 -1.71 4.45 -23.98
CA VAL A 138 -1.00 3.62 -22.98
C VAL A 138 -1.38 4.09 -21.61
N VAL A 139 -1.98 3.19 -20.82
CA VAL A 139 -2.31 3.43 -19.42
C VAL A 139 -1.47 2.49 -18.57
N ALA A 140 -0.51 3.06 -17.85
CA ALA A 140 0.34 2.31 -16.93
C ALA A 140 -0.34 2.18 -15.56
N GLY A 141 -0.28 0.98 -14.96
CA GLY A 141 -0.81 0.77 -13.62
C GLY A 141 0.17 1.16 -12.53
N ASP A 142 -0.32 1.56 -11.37
CA ASP A 142 0.49 1.97 -10.22
C ASP A 142 1.37 0.82 -9.66
N MET A 143 1.03 -0.43 -9.97
CA MET A 143 1.74 -1.62 -9.50
C MET A 143 2.77 -2.16 -10.51
N LEU A 144 3.03 -1.44 -11.59
CA LEU A 144 4.04 -1.81 -12.57
C LEU A 144 5.44 -1.38 -12.12
N ASP A 145 6.43 -2.16 -12.54
CA ASP A 145 7.83 -1.76 -12.41
C ASP A 145 8.19 -0.61 -13.36
N CYS A 146 9.26 0.12 -13.03
CA CYS A 146 9.72 1.26 -13.81
C CYS A 146 10.12 0.87 -15.24
N GLU A 147 10.68 -0.32 -15.43
CA GLU A 147 11.09 -0.85 -16.73
C GLU A 147 9.89 -1.03 -17.65
N THR A 148 8.79 -1.60 -17.13
CA THR A 148 7.52 -1.78 -17.88
C THR A 148 6.89 -0.44 -18.22
N MET A 149 6.87 0.52 -17.29
CA MET A 149 6.36 1.89 -17.56
C MET A 149 7.21 2.58 -18.64
N PHE A 150 8.53 2.44 -18.57
CA PHE A 150 9.44 3.01 -19.57
C PHE A 150 9.28 2.37 -20.94
N ALA A 151 9.10 1.04 -20.99
CA ALA A 151 8.82 0.32 -22.24
C ALA A 151 7.50 0.80 -22.87
N GLY A 152 6.46 1.00 -22.06
CA GLY A 152 5.18 1.57 -22.51
C GLY A 152 5.34 2.97 -23.12
N LYS A 153 6.14 3.85 -22.48
CA LYS A 153 6.50 5.16 -23.01
C LYS A 153 7.24 5.07 -24.35
N LYS A 154 8.22 4.16 -24.45
CA LYS A 154 8.95 3.95 -25.70
C LYS A 154 8.03 3.47 -26.82
N LEU A 155 7.10 2.56 -26.52
CA LEU A 155 6.10 2.09 -27.48
C LEU A 155 5.20 3.24 -27.96
N ALA A 156 4.65 4.04 -27.05
CA ALA A 156 3.83 5.19 -27.40
C ALA A 156 4.60 6.15 -28.34
N ASN A 157 5.84 6.49 -27.99
CA ASN A 157 6.69 7.37 -28.81
C ASN A 157 6.98 6.77 -30.21
N ALA A 158 7.26 5.46 -30.28
CA ALA A 158 7.53 4.78 -31.55
C ALA A 158 6.31 4.77 -32.49
N LEU A 159 5.10 4.76 -31.91
CA LEU A 159 3.84 4.85 -32.65
C LEU A 159 3.39 6.29 -32.91
N GLY A 160 4.16 7.29 -32.45
CA GLY A 160 3.81 8.72 -32.60
C GLY A 160 2.63 9.15 -31.71
N SER A 161 2.34 8.40 -30.65
CA SER A 161 1.25 8.71 -29.73
C SER A 161 1.73 9.57 -28.55
N SER A 162 0.93 10.58 -28.20
CA SER A 162 1.06 11.38 -26.98
C SER A 162 0.09 10.93 -25.87
N LEU A 163 -0.74 9.92 -26.14
CA LEU A 163 -1.75 9.42 -25.19
C LEU A 163 -1.12 8.44 -24.20
N LEU A 164 -0.46 8.99 -23.20
CA LEU A 164 0.20 8.22 -22.15
C LEU A 164 -0.28 8.72 -20.79
N GLU A 165 -0.80 7.84 -19.97
CA GLU A 165 -1.25 8.13 -18.61
C GLU A 165 -0.76 7.06 -17.60
N GLY A 166 -0.17 7.52 -16.50
CA GLY A 166 0.27 6.67 -15.39
C GLY A 166 -0.60 6.81 -14.14
N ARG A 167 -1.51 7.78 -14.09
CA ARG A 167 -2.32 8.10 -12.90
C ARG A 167 -3.73 7.55 -13.04
N GLN A 168 -3.92 6.26 -12.76
CA GLN A 168 -5.24 5.63 -12.82
C GLN A 168 -6.27 6.24 -11.86
N THR A 169 -5.79 6.83 -10.77
CA THR A 169 -6.62 7.39 -9.70
C THR A 169 -7.11 8.81 -9.99
N GLY A 170 -6.68 9.43 -11.09
CA GLY A 170 -7.02 10.81 -11.44
C GLY A 170 -6.41 11.86 -10.51
N LEU A 171 -5.33 11.52 -9.79
CA LEU A 171 -4.63 12.45 -8.91
C LEU A 171 -3.99 13.59 -9.70
N ALA A 172 -4.16 14.82 -9.23
CA ALA A 172 -3.58 16.02 -9.80
C ALA A 172 -2.38 16.47 -8.96
N TYR A 173 -1.16 16.22 -9.44
CA TYR A 173 0.06 16.72 -8.81
C TYR A 173 1.14 17.00 -9.85
N ASP A 174 2.01 17.95 -9.53
CA ASP A 174 3.13 18.34 -10.37
C ASP A 174 4.37 17.53 -10.02
N CYS A 175 4.88 16.77 -10.99
CA CYS A 175 6.09 15.95 -10.84
C CYS A 175 7.37 16.70 -11.24
N THR A 176 7.31 17.98 -11.62
CA THR A 176 8.51 18.76 -11.99
C THR A 176 9.40 19.02 -10.77
N ASN A 177 8.79 19.08 -9.58
CA ASN A 177 9.49 19.12 -8.32
C ASN A 177 9.18 17.88 -7.50
N LEU A 178 10.09 16.89 -7.50
CA LEU A 178 9.91 15.64 -6.76
C LEU A 178 9.74 15.85 -5.25
N ALA A 179 10.29 16.93 -4.69
CA ALA A 179 10.11 17.24 -3.27
C ALA A 179 8.66 17.55 -2.91
N ALA A 180 7.82 17.98 -3.87
CA ALA A 180 6.41 18.24 -3.65
C ALA A 180 5.56 16.95 -3.58
N VAL A 181 6.06 15.82 -4.06
CA VAL A 181 5.32 14.55 -4.16
C VAL A 181 5.96 13.40 -3.39
N ASN A 182 7.18 13.59 -2.88
CA ASN A 182 7.88 12.59 -2.08
C ASN A 182 7.74 12.88 -0.58
N PHE A 183 7.92 11.83 0.21
CA PHE A 183 7.91 11.91 1.67
C PHE A 183 9.27 12.44 2.16
N ASN A 184 9.40 13.77 2.28
CA ASN A 184 10.69 14.48 2.49
C ASN A 184 11.40 14.13 3.81
N THR A 185 10.63 13.79 4.86
CA THR A 185 11.20 13.41 6.17
C THR A 185 11.80 12.00 6.18
N GLY A 186 11.53 11.20 5.15
CA GLY A 186 11.58 9.75 5.26
C GLY A 186 10.51 9.21 6.21
N LEU A 187 10.23 7.93 6.15
CA LEU A 187 9.18 7.33 7.00
C LEU A 187 9.56 7.35 8.49
N ALA A 188 10.80 7.04 8.81
CA ALA A 188 11.30 7.09 10.19
C ALA A 188 11.31 8.52 10.76
N GLY A 189 11.58 9.51 9.92
CA GLY A 189 11.63 10.91 10.32
C GLY A 189 10.31 11.46 10.85
N ILE A 190 9.16 10.88 10.48
CA ILE A 190 7.85 11.28 10.98
C ILE A 190 7.72 11.15 12.50
N GLU A 191 8.47 10.23 13.11
CA GLU A 191 8.45 10.02 14.57
C GLU A 191 8.99 11.19 15.36
N THR A 192 9.76 12.07 14.70
CA THR A 192 10.34 13.27 15.32
C THR A 192 9.51 14.53 15.10
N ALA A 193 8.40 14.44 14.39
CA ALA A 193 7.51 15.57 14.17
C ALA A 193 6.86 16.02 15.50
N ASP A 194 6.72 17.33 15.67
CA ASP A 194 6.05 17.96 16.82
C ASP A 194 4.61 18.38 16.50
N VAL A 195 4.31 18.60 15.22
CA VAL A 195 2.96 18.83 14.71
C VAL A 195 2.76 18.02 13.43
N LEU A 196 1.66 17.30 13.37
CA LEU A 196 1.24 16.50 12.21
C LEU A 196 -0.09 17.04 11.68
N LEU A 197 -0.14 17.34 10.39
CA LEU A 197 -1.38 17.65 9.67
C LEU A 197 -1.64 16.58 8.62
N ILE A 198 -2.69 15.81 8.80
CA ILE A 198 -3.13 14.75 7.87
C ILE A 198 -4.31 15.28 7.07
N VAL A 199 -4.21 15.28 5.76
CA VAL A 199 -5.21 15.86 4.86
C VAL A 199 -5.66 14.83 3.83
N GLY A 200 -6.94 14.51 3.81
CA GLY A 200 -7.55 13.63 2.82
C GLY A 200 -6.98 12.21 2.76
N SER A 201 -6.55 11.67 3.93
CA SER A 201 -6.04 10.31 4.03
C SER A 201 -6.66 9.56 5.20
N HIS A 202 -7.05 8.32 4.95
CA HIS A 202 -7.35 7.33 5.98
C HIS A 202 -6.13 6.43 6.18
N VAL A 203 -5.17 6.90 6.98
CA VAL A 203 -3.83 6.30 7.11
C VAL A 203 -3.86 4.80 7.44
N ARG A 204 -4.79 4.35 8.30
CA ARG A 204 -4.90 2.93 8.64
C ARG A 204 -5.20 2.04 7.44
N TRP A 205 -5.90 2.54 6.43
CA TRP A 205 -6.24 1.77 5.22
C TRP A 205 -5.28 2.00 4.06
N GLU A 206 -4.83 3.25 3.88
CA GLU A 206 -3.98 3.62 2.77
C GLU A 206 -2.51 3.29 3.02
N ALA A 207 -2.06 3.40 4.28
CA ALA A 207 -0.66 3.27 4.68
C ALA A 207 -0.56 2.66 6.09
N ALA A 208 -1.09 1.43 6.26
CA ALA A 208 -1.30 0.81 7.57
C ALA A 208 -0.04 0.82 8.46
N VAL A 209 1.13 0.55 7.88
CA VAL A 209 2.40 0.49 8.61
C VAL A 209 2.94 1.88 8.98
N LEU A 210 2.43 2.96 8.38
CA LEU A 210 2.74 4.33 8.82
C LEU A 210 2.04 4.68 10.15
N ASN A 211 0.88 4.11 10.41
CA ASN A 211 0.07 4.44 11.59
C ASN A 211 0.82 4.21 12.94
N PRO A 212 1.59 3.12 13.15
CA PRO A 212 2.44 2.97 14.33
C PRO A 212 3.45 4.12 14.53
N ARG A 213 4.04 4.64 13.46
CA ARG A 213 5.00 5.76 13.54
C ARG A 213 4.30 7.06 13.95
N LEU A 214 3.11 7.33 13.42
CA LEU A 214 2.28 8.46 13.87
C LEU A 214 1.90 8.34 15.36
N ARG A 215 1.59 7.11 15.78
CA ARG A 215 1.33 6.82 17.20
C ARG A 215 2.57 7.10 18.07
N LYS A 216 3.77 6.76 17.61
CA LYS A 216 5.01 7.07 18.34
C LYS A 216 5.21 8.57 18.42
N ALA A 217 5.06 9.31 17.32
CA ALA A 217 5.12 10.78 17.32
C ALA A 217 4.12 11.39 18.33
N ALA A 218 2.86 10.96 18.29
CA ALA A 218 1.84 11.42 19.24
C ALA A 218 2.17 11.08 20.70
N LYS A 219 2.73 9.90 20.98
CA LYS A 219 3.21 9.55 22.32
C LYS A 219 4.39 10.41 22.80
N ASN A 220 5.20 10.87 21.85
CA ASN A 220 6.32 11.79 22.10
C ASN A 220 5.86 13.26 22.22
N GLY A 221 4.55 13.52 22.20
CA GLY A 221 3.96 14.84 22.41
C GLY A 221 3.57 15.59 21.13
N ALA A 222 3.68 14.98 19.97
CA ALA A 222 3.22 15.61 18.72
C ALA A 222 1.70 15.86 18.75
N LYS A 223 1.29 17.07 18.32
CA LYS A 223 -0.10 17.41 18.08
C LYS A 223 -0.51 16.88 16.71
N VAL A 224 -1.62 16.15 16.65
CA VAL A 224 -2.11 15.57 15.40
C VAL A 224 -3.44 16.21 15.02
N PHE A 225 -3.48 16.81 13.83
CA PHE A 225 -4.66 17.41 13.23
C PHE A 225 -5.03 16.63 11.95
N VAL A 226 -6.34 16.43 11.74
CA VAL A 226 -6.84 15.67 10.60
C VAL A 226 -7.91 16.49 9.88
N VAL A 227 -7.79 16.60 8.56
CA VAL A 227 -8.81 17.11 7.66
C VAL A 227 -9.27 15.99 6.75
N GLY A 228 -10.54 15.62 6.85
CA GLY A 228 -11.16 14.50 6.17
C GLY A 228 -12.19 13.81 7.06
N PRO A 229 -12.89 12.79 6.56
CA PRO A 229 -13.85 12.02 7.34
C PRO A 229 -13.23 11.48 8.63
N GLU A 230 -14.00 11.47 9.70
CA GLU A 230 -13.55 10.91 10.98
C GLU A 230 -13.31 9.40 10.87
N TRP A 231 -12.24 8.95 11.47
CA TRP A 231 -11.90 7.54 11.62
C TRP A 231 -11.25 7.28 12.99
N GLU A 232 -11.32 6.05 13.44
CA GLU A 232 -10.71 5.64 14.72
C GLU A 232 -9.19 5.73 14.64
N THR A 233 -8.62 6.78 15.21
CA THR A 233 -7.18 6.89 15.41
C THR A 233 -6.74 6.05 16.61
N THR A 234 -5.54 5.48 16.58
CA THR A 234 -4.97 4.75 17.72
C THR A 234 -4.18 5.67 18.66
N TYR A 235 -4.31 6.97 18.49
CA TYR A 235 -3.65 8.08 19.21
C TYR A 235 -4.58 9.29 19.26
N PRO A 236 -4.34 10.23 20.19
CA PRO A 236 -5.12 11.47 20.22
C PRO A 236 -4.92 12.29 18.94
N ALA A 237 -6.03 12.65 18.30
CA ALA A 237 -6.06 13.51 17.12
C ALA A 237 -7.25 14.45 17.17
N THR A 238 -7.11 15.65 16.61
CA THR A 238 -8.17 16.63 16.47
C THR A 238 -8.64 16.66 15.02
N PHE A 239 -9.89 16.27 14.78
CA PHE A 239 -10.52 16.39 13.46
C PHE A 239 -11.03 17.81 13.27
N LEU A 240 -10.66 18.42 12.14
CA LEU A 240 -10.96 19.82 11.82
C LEU A 240 -12.17 19.97 10.90
N GLY A 241 -12.62 18.88 10.28
CA GLY A 241 -13.74 18.78 9.35
C GLY A 241 -13.42 17.86 8.19
N ASP A 242 -14.44 17.49 7.45
CA ASP A 242 -14.37 16.56 6.30
C ASP A 242 -14.18 17.27 4.95
N ASP A 243 -14.40 18.61 4.90
CA ASP A 243 -14.22 19.42 3.70
C ASP A 243 -12.83 20.06 3.68
N LEU A 244 -12.13 19.92 2.56
CA LEU A 244 -10.83 20.58 2.32
C LEU A 244 -10.89 22.10 2.39
N ALA A 245 -12.07 22.71 2.24
CA ALA A 245 -12.26 24.15 2.40
C ALA A 245 -11.84 24.66 3.79
N VAL A 246 -11.79 23.80 4.81
CA VAL A 246 -11.26 24.12 6.14
C VAL A 246 -9.82 24.63 6.08
N LEU A 247 -9.02 24.16 5.11
CA LEU A 247 -7.63 24.61 4.93
C LEU A 247 -7.51 26.09 4.59
N ASN A 248 -8.54 26.70 4.00
CA ASN A 248 -8.56 28.15 3.70
C ASN A 248 -8.63 29.00 4.96
N LYS A 249 -9.17 28.45 6.06
CA LYS A 249 -9.31 29.14 7.34
C LYS A 249 -9.17 28.17 8.50
N LEU A 250 -7.96 27.79 8.80
CA LEU A 250 -7.68 26.92 9.94
C LEU A 250 -8.03 27.64 11.28
N PRO A 251 -8.45 26.88 12.30
CA PRO A 251 -8.61 27.38 13.67
C PRO A 251 -7.32 28.08 14.17
N LYS A 252 -7.46 29.09 15.05
CA LYS A 252 -6.32 29.87 15.53
C LYS A 252 -5.29 29.02 16.26
N ASP A 253 -5.74 28.11 17.11
CA ASP A 253 -4.90 27.19 17.87
C ASP A 253 -4.08 26.25 16.97
N VAL A 254 -4.67 25.77 15.86
CA VAL A 254 -3.99 24.98 14.84
C VAL A 254 -2.95 25.80 14.12
N THR A 255 -3.32 27.04 13.70
CA THR A 255 -2.40 27.97 13.02
C THR A 255 -1.22 28.34 13.91
N GLU A 256 -1.46 28.60 15.20
CA GLU A 256 -0.42 28.89 16.18
C GLU A 256 0.48 27.67 16.40
N ALA A 257 -0.10 26.48 16.53
CA ALA A 257 0.67 25.25 16.68
C ALA A 257 1.59 25.01 15.47
N LEU A 258 1.09 25.18 14.24
CA LEU A 258 1.88 25.02 13.01
C LEU A 258 3.01 26.08 12.91
N LYS A 259 2.74 27.33 13.30
CA LYS A 259 3.75 28.41 13.31
C LYS A 259 4.83 28.20 14.35
N ALA A 260 4.49 27.63 15.50
CA ALA A 260 5.43 27.39 16.60
C ALA A 260 6.23 26.09 16.40
N ALA A 261 5.79 25.23 15.50
CA ALA A 261 6.40 23.94 15.26
C ALA A 261 7.85 24.07 14.75
N GLN A 262 8.73 23.24 15.31
CA GLN A 262 10.13 23.13 14.87
C GLN A 262 10.29 22.07 13.77
N ARG A 263 9.42 21.04 13.79
CA ARG A 263 9.42 19.91 12.86
C ARG A 263 7.99 19.57 12.43
N PRO A 264 7.29 20.50 11.75
CA PRO A 264 5.96 20.21 11.26
C PRO A 264 6.02 19.19 10.12
N ALA A 265 5.04 18.29 10.04
CA ALA A 265 4.90 17.37 8.92
C ALA A 265 3.48 17.38 8.37
N LEU A 266 3.37 17.34 7.05
CA LEU A 266 2.14 17.25 6.30
C LEU A 266 2.06 15.88 5.61
N ILE A 267 0.92 15.21 5.76
CA ILE A 267 0.60 13.99 5.03
C ILE A 267 -0.63 14.28 4.18
N ALA A 268 -0.45 14.34 2.86
CA ALA A 268 -1.53 14.50 1.91
C ALA A 268 -1.88 13.15 1.28
N GLY A 269 -3.11 12.71 1.46
CA GLY A 269 -3.64 11.49 0.86
C GLY A 269 -4.30 11.73 -0.49
N GLY A 270 -4.73 10.64 -1.14
CA GLY A 270 -5.32 10.69 -2.46
C GLY A 270 -6.57 11.58 -2.56
N ALA A 271 -7.37 11.71 -1.52
CA ALA A 271 -8.55 12.58 -1.53
C ALA A 271 -8.21 14.07 -1.54
N ALA A 272 -7.02 14.46 -1.08
CA ALA A 272 -6.56 15.84 -1.13
C ALA A 272 -5.98 16.26 -2.50
N LEU A 273 -5.74 15.29 -3.38
CA LEU A 273 -5.08 15.48 -4.68
C LEU A 273 -6.01 15.27 -5.88
N ARG A 274 -7.31 15.10 -5.62
CA ARG A 274 -8.35 14.93 -6.66
C ARG A 274 -9.10 16.21 -6.99
#